data_0a999214eeed82592dcbccc2b304a954
#
_entry.id   0a999214eeed82592dcbccc2b304a954
#
_cell.length_a   1.000
_cell.length_b   1.000
_cell.length_c   1.000
_cell.angle_alpha   90.00
_cell.angle_beta   90.00
_cell.angle_gamma   90.00
#
_symmetry.space_group_name_H-M   'P 1'
#
loop_
_entity.id
_entity.type
_entity.pdbx_description
1 polymer ?
#
loop_
_entity_poly.entity_id
_entity_poly.type
_entity_poly.pdbx_seq_one_letter_code
_entity_poly.pdbx_strand_id
1 'polypeptide(L)'
;MSKNVTMNVRDAISASEAECFVTIEGKRYNFMSAINLEAKMEKTKSEIPILGRTTKGNKTTGSKITGSATFHFNTSIFRELLYRYKETGEDIYFDIQVTTEDPTSSVGRQTVILKDCNMDSGIITKFDADGEYLDEDMDFTCEDWELVEKFNLISGTM
;
A
#
# COMPACT_ATOMS: atom_id res chain seq x y z
N MET A 1 -27.16 3.90 -34.02
CA MET A 1 -27.47 3.47 -32.64
C MET A 1 -26.21 3.51 -31.79
N SER A 2 -26.22 4.31 -30.74
CA SER A 2 -25.08 4.35 -29.84
C SER A 2 -25.08 3.13 -28.93
N LYS A 3 -23.91 2.55 -28.71
CA LYS A 3 -23.72 1.49 -27.75
C LYS A 3 -22.92 2.03 -26.58
N ASN A 4 -23.38 1.78 -25.38
CA ASN A 4 -22.59 2.09 -24.19
C ASN A 4 -21.40 1.13 -24.15
N VAL A 5 -20.22 1.69 -23.94
CA VAL A 5 -19.01 0.90 -23.70
C VAL A 5 -19.03 0.49 -22.24
N THR A 6 -19.10 -0.80 -21.99
CA THR A 6 -19.10 -1.33 -20.64
C THR A 6 -17.88 -2.20 -20.41
N MET A 7 -17.38 -2.17 -19.19
CA MET A 7 -16.25 -2.99 -18.81
C MET A 7 -16.63 -4.48 -18.83
N ASN A 8 -15.73 -5.30 -19.36
CA ASN A 8 -15.88 -6.75 -19.29
C ASN A 8 -15.56 -7.20 -17.85
N VAL A 9 -16.40 -8.07 -17.30
CA VAL A 9 -16.19 -8.57 -15.93
C VAL A 9 -14.83 -9.27 -15.75
N ARG A 10 -14.28 -9.85 -16.81
CA ARG A 10 -12.94 -10.47 -16.76
C ARG A 10 -11.82 -9.48 -16.47
N ASP A 11 -12.02 -8.20 -16.75
CA ASP A 11 -11.00 -7.17 -16.52
C ASP A 11 -11.01 -6.64 -15.10
N ALA A 12 -11.98 -7.05 -14.30
CA ALA A 12 -11.94 -6.78 -12.87
C ALA A 12 -10.87 -7.67 -12.22
N ILE A 13 -10.04 -7.06 -11.37
CA ILE A 13 -8.96 -7.77 -10.69
C ILE A 13 -9.51 -8.52 -9.48
N SER A 14 -9.21 -9.81 -9.39
CA SER A 14 -9.54 -10.59 -8.20
C SER A 14 -8.72 -10.08 -7.00
N ALA A 15 -9.38 -9.90 -5.87
CA ALA A 15 -8.78 -9.25 -4.71
C ALA A 15 -7.56 -9.98 -4.13
N SER A 16 -7.43 -11.28 -4.37
CA SER A 16 -6.33 -12.10 -3.86
C SER A 16 -5.16 -12.25 -4.83
N GLU A 17 -5.24 -11.68 -6.03
CA GLU A 17 -4.23 -11.82 -7.07
C GLU A 17 -3.09 -10.82 -6.88
N ALA A 18 -2.29 -11.01 -5.84
CA ALA A 18 -1.18 -10.15 -5.53
C ALA A 18 -0.03 -10.92 -4.89
N GLU A 19 1.18 -10.41 -5.12
CA GLU A 19 2.40 -10.85 -4.43
C GLU A 19 3.00 -9.67 -3.71
N CYS A 20 3.49 -9.90 -2.50
CA CYS A 20 4.09 -8.86 -1.68
C CYS A 20 5.47 -9.30 -1.19
N PHE A 21 6.46 -8.44 -1.37
CA PHE A 21 7.82 -8.66 -0.89
C PHE A 21 8.24 -7.50 -0.02
N VAL A 22 8.93 -7.80 1.07
CA VAL A 22 9.47 -6.80 1.99
C VAL A 22 10.99 -6.92 2.00
N THR A 23 11.68 -5.81 1.84
CA THR A 23 13.15 -5.75 1.91
C THR A 23 13.57 -4.98 3.15
N ILE A 24 14.26 -5.64 4.06
CA ILE A 24 14.75 -5.08 5.31
C ILE A 24 16.25 -5.29 5.39
N GLU A 25 17.01 -4.22 5.53
CA GLU A 25 18.48 -4.27 5.63
C GLU A 25 19.13 -5.07 4.50
N GLY A 26 18.64 -4.89 3.28
CA GLY A 26 19.15 -5.58 2.10
C GLY A 26 18.67 -7.01 1.92
N LYS A 27 17.92 -7.57 2.86
CA LYS A 27 17.37 -8.91 2.75
C LYS A 27 15.91 -8.87 2.34
N ARG A 28 15.57 -9.62 1.29
CA ARG A 28 14.23 -9.69 0.73
C ARG A 28 13.46 -10.87 1.31
N TYR A 29 12.25 -10.58 1.79
CA TYR A 29 11.33 -11.58 2.32
C TYR A 29 10.07 -11.63 1.48
N ASN A 30 9.58 -12.83 1.20
CA ASN A 30 8.25 -13.00 0.61
C ASN A 30 7.22 -12.85 1.73
N PHE A 31 6.38 -11.83 1.65
CA PHE A 31 5.38 -11.56 2.68
C PHE A 31 4.10 -12.37 2.43
N MET A 32 4.23 -13.69 2.43
CA MET A 32 3.08 -14.57 2.18
C MET A 32 2.10 -14.67 3.34
N SER A 33 2.46 -14.14 4.50
CA SER A 33 1.53 -14.01 5.64
C SER A 33 0.55 -12.85 5.49
N ALA A 34 0.74 -11.97 4.51
CA ALA A 34 -0.10 -10.81 4.32
C ALA A 34 -1.52 -11.22 3.90
N ILE A 35 -2.51 -10.62 4.55
CA ILE A 35 -3.93 -10.79 4.23
C ILE A 35 -4.40 -9.64 3.36
N ASN A 36 -4.04 -8.41 3.74
CA ASN A 36 -4.32 -7.22 2.94
C ASN A 36 -3.24 -6.17 3.15
N LEU A 37 -3.12 -5.27 2.20
CA LEU A 37 -2.24 -4.12 2.29
C LEU A 37 -2.84 -3.01 1.46
N GLU A 38 -2.84 -1.80 2.01
CA GLU A 38 -3.29 -0.61 1.33
C GLU A 38 -2.33 0.53 1.64
N ALA A 39 -1.92 1.25 0.61
CA ALA A 39 -1.11 2.45 0.76
C ALA A 39 -1.71 3.55 -0.11
N LYS A 40 -1.68 4.76 0.39
CA LYS A 40 -2.24 5.91 -0.31
C LYS A 40 -1.34 7.13 -0.16
N MET A 41 -1.38 7.99 -1.17
CA MET A 41 -0.73 9.27 -1.16
C MET A 41 -1.79 10.36 -1.03
N GLU A 42 -1.66 11.22 -0.04
CA GLU A 42 -2.54 12.34 0.17
C GLU A 42 -1.82 13.64 -0.12
N LYS A 43 -2.47 14.52 -0.88
CA LYS A 43 -1.98 15.86 -1.15
C LYS A 43 -2.54 16.83 -0.12
N THR A 44 -1.69 17.70 0.40
CA THR A 44 -2.12 18.84 1.23
C THR A 44 -2.36 20.01 0.30
N LYS A 45 -3.56 20.58 0.36
CA LYS A 45 -3.95 21.74 -0.48
C LYS A 45 -4.23 22.95 0.37
N SER A 46 -3.83 24.11 -0.15
CA SER A 46 -4.15 25.41 0.43
C SER A 46 -5.05 26.19 -0.50
N GLU A 47 -6.03 26.88 0.07
CA GLU A 47 -6.90 27.78 -0.69
C GLU A 47 -6.13 29.05 -1.05
N ILE A 48 -6.20 29.43 -2.32
CA ILE A 48 -5.54 30.63 -2.83
C ILE A 48 -6.61 31.58 -3.36
N PRO A 49 -6.73 32.80 -2.79
CA PRO A 49 -7.63 33.81 -3.35
C PRO A 49 -7.09 34.30 -4.68
N ILE A 50 -7.98 34.45 -5.65
CA ILE A 50 -7.65 34.93 -7.00
C ILE A 50 -8.46 36.16 -7.29
N LEU A 51 -7.76 37.23 -7.66
CA LEU A 51 -8.40 38.50 -8.00
C LEU A 51 -9.37 38.32 -9.18
N GLY A 52 -10.57 38.87 -9.05
CA GLY A 52 -11.61 38.79 -10.07
C GLY A 52 -12.43 37.50 -10.03
N ARG A 53 -12.21 36.63 -9.03
CA ARG A 53 -12.98 35.40 -8.84
C ARG A 53 -13.57 35.33 -7.45
N THR A 54 -14.80 34.83 -7.36
CA THR A 54 -15.43 34.54 -6.06
C THR A 54 -14.99 33.18 -5.53
N THR A 55 -14.71 32.23 -6.43
CA THR A 55 -14.23 30.89 -6.06
C THR A 55 -12.72 30.91 -5.90
N LYS A 56 -12.26 30.47 -4.73
CA LYS A 56 -10.82 30.34 -4.44
C LYS A 56 -10.25 29.11 -5.12
N GLY A 57 -9.02 29.23 -5.63
CA GLY A 57 -8.27 28.08 -6.14
C GLY A 57 -7.66 27.26 -5.03
N ASN A 58 -7.35 26.01 -5.32
CA ASN A 58 -6.64 25.13 -4.39
C ASN A 58 -5.28 24.75 -4.96
N LYS A 59 -4.23 25.03 -4.21
CA LYS A 59 -2.85 24.75 -4.58
C LYS A 59 -2.31 23.62 -3.73
N THR A 60 -1.74 22.60 -4.37
CA THR A 60 -1.04 21.55 -3.64
C THR A 60 0.25 22.09 -3.06
N THR A 61 0.41 21.97 -1.75
CA THR A 61 1.58 22.48 -1.01
C THR A 61 2.45 21.38 -0.41
N GLY A 62 1.97 20.16 -0.40
CA GLY A 62 2.73 19.03 0.12
C GLY A 62 1.99 17.72 -0.12
N SER A 63 2.59 16.64 0.34
CA SER A 63 2.00 15.31 0.25
C SER A 63 2.56 14.41 1.35
N LYS A 64 1.84 13.35 1.65
CA LYS A 64 2.29 12.29 2.55
C LYS A 64 1.82 10.95 2.03
N ILE A 65 2.58 9.90 2.33
CA ILE A 65 2.27 8.53 1.95
C ILE A 65 2.07 7.72 3.22
N THR A 66 0.89 7.14 3.37
CA THR A 66 0.54 6.31 4.52
C THR A 66 0.02 4.98 4.05
N GLY A 67 0.15 3.96 4.87
CA GLY A 67 -0.36 2.65 4.54
C GLY A 67 -0.70 1.84 5.77
N SER A 68 -1.41 0.75 5.54
CA SER A 68 -1.73 -0.23 6.56
C SER A 68 -1.69 -1.62 5.96
N ALA A 69 -1.37 -2.59 6.78
CA ALA A 69 -1.36 -3.99 6.38
C ALA A 69 -1.92 -4.84 7.51
N THR A 70 -2.63 -5.90 7.12
CA THR A 70 -3.07 -6.95 8.03
C THR A 70 -2.42 -8.24 7.60
N PHE A 71 -1.86 -8.98 8.52
CA PHE A 71 -1.19 -10.23 8.23
C PHE A 71 -1.37 -11.24 9.37
N HIS A 72 -1.13 -12.51 9.06
CA HIS A 72 -1.25 -13.57 10.04
C HIS A 72 -0.23 -13.40 11.18
N PHE A 73 -0.64 -13.71 12.38
CA PHE A 73 0.18 -13.62 13.59
C PHE A 73 1.14 -14.81 13.67
N ASN A 74 2.01 -14.94 12.68
CA ASN A 74 2.97 -16.04 12.56
C ASN A 74 4.37 -15.57 12.16
N THR A 75 4.62 -14.28 12.21
CA THR A 75 5.93 -13.70 11.95
C THR A 75 6.29 -12.68 13.01
N SER A 76 7.56 -12.63 13.38
CA SER A 76 8.08 -11.69 14.37
C SER A 76 8.96 -10.60 13.75
N ILE A 77 9.07 -10.54 12.42
CA ILE A 77 9.98 -9.60 11.75
C ILE A 77 9.70 -8.16 12.15
N PHE A 78 8.45 -7.73 12.08
CA PHE A 78 8.09 -6.35 12.41
C PHE A 78 8.15 -6.10 13.92
N ARG A 79 7.89 -7.11 14.72
CA ARG A 79 8.02 -7.04 16.18
C ARG A 79 9.47 -6.85 16.60
N GLU A 80 10.39 -7.49 15.90
CA GLU A 80 11.83 -7.30 16.10
C GLU A 80 12.27 -5.87 15.79
N LEU A 81 11.70 -5.24 14.78
CA LEU A 81 11.99 -3.85 14.43
C LEU A 81 11.56 -2.90 15.56
N LEU A 82 10.37 -3.11 16.10
CA LEU A 82 9.88 -2.34 17.26
C LEU A 82 10.74 -2.55 18.49
N TYR A 83 11.16 -3.78 18.73
CA TYR A 83 12.02 -4.13 19.88
C TYR A 83 13.39 -3.47 19.77
N ARG A 84 13.99 -3.45 18.58
CA ARG A 84 15.27 -2.78 18.34
C ARG A 84 15.15 -1.27 18.57
N TYR A 85 14.07 -0.66 18.11
CA TYR A 85 13.83 0.76 18.37
C TYR A 85 13.75 1.04 19.87
N LYS A 86 13.03 0.22 20.61
CA LYS A 86 12.91 0.36 22.08
C LYS A 86 14.25 0.23 22.78
N GLU A 87 15.09 -0.72 22.38
CA GLU A 87 16.34 -1.02 23.07
C GLU A 87 17.49 -0.09 22.67
N THR A 88 17.58 0.27 21.40
CA THR A 88 18.72 1.01 20.85
C THR A 88 18.38 2.42 20.39
N GLY A 89 17.12 2.75 20.23
CA GLY A 89 16.69 4.00 19.61
C GLY A 89 16.89 4.04 18.10
N GLU A 90 17.36 2.96 17.51
CA GLU A 90 17.58 2.86 16.07
C GLU A 90 16.26 2.54 15.36
N ASP A 91 15.86 3.43 14.46
CA ASP A 91 14.65 3.25 13.66
C ASP A 91 15.05 2.67 12.30
N ILE A 92 14.37 1.61 11.88
CA ILE A 92 14.72 0.86 10.68
C ILE A 92 13.68 1.08 9.62
N TYR A 93 14.15 1.48 8.44
CA TYR A 93 13.32 1.66 7.26
C TYR A 93 13.36 0.41 6.38
N PHE A 94 12.25 0.15 5.71
CA PHE A 94 12.13 -1.01 4.83
C PHE A 94 11.36 -0.65 3.56
N ASP A 95 11.49 -1.49 2.54
CA ASP A 95 10.79 -1.31 1.28
C ASP A 95 9.73 -2.41 1.12
N ILE A 96 8.59 -2.07 0.53
CA ILE A 96 7.53 -3.02 0.23
C ILE A 96 7.27 -2.99 -1.26
N GLN A 97 7.36 -4.15 -1.91
CA GLN A 97 6.99 -4.32 -3.31
C GLN A 97 5.69 -5.09 -3.41
N VAL A 98 4.72 -4.52 -4.12
CA VAL A 98 3.43 -5.17 -4.36
C VAL A 98 3.24 -5.33 -5.86
N THR A 99 3.03 -6.55 -6.30
CA THR A 99 2.71 -6.88 -7.69
C THR A 99 1.30 -7.45 -7.75
N THR A 100 0.46 -6.84 -8.56
CA THR A 100 -0.91 -7.27 -8.78
C THR A 100 -1.07 -7.71 -10.22
N GLU A 101 -1.48 -8.97 -10.42
CA GLU A 101 -1.71 -9.52 -11.76
C GLU A 101 -2.82 -10.56 -11.69
N ASP A 102 -3.90 -10.33 -12.44
CA ASP A 102 -4.94 -11.33 -12.64
C ASP A 102 -4.78 -11.88 -14.06
N PRO A 103 -4.42 -13.17 -14.23
CA PRO A 103 -4.21 -13.75 -15.55
C PRO A 103 -5.45 -13.73 -16.45
N THR A 104 -6.64 -13.62 -15.86
CA THR A 104 -7.90 -13.55 -16.60
C THR A 104 -8.15 -12.16 -17.17
N SER A 105 -7.57 -11.13 -16.55
CA SER A 105 -7.76 -9.74 -16.98
C SER A 105 -6.82 -9.38 -18.12
N SER A 106 -7.28 -8.53 -19.02
CA SER A 106 -6.47 -8.00 -20.12
C SER A 106 -5.54 -6.86 -19.71
N VAL A 107 -5.67 -6.34 -18.49
CA VAL A 107 -4.89 -5.18 -18.05
C VAL A 107 -3.43 -5.51 -17.72
N GLY A 108 -3.11 -6.80 -17.53
CA GLY A 108 -1.74 -7.23 -17.24
C GLY A 108 -1.36 -7.03 -15.78
N ARG A 109 -0.13 -6.61 -15.57
CA ARG A 109 0.49 -6.55 -14.25
C ARG A 109 0.82 -5.12 -13.84
N GLN A 110 0.63 -4.82 -12.56
CA GLN A 110 1.09 -3.58 -11.96
C GLN A 110 2.01 -3.88 -10.79
N THR A 111 3.17 -3.23 -10.77
CA THR A 111 4.14 -3.36 -9.69
C THR A 111 4.43 -1.98 -9.11
N VAL A 112 4.25 -1.86 -7.80
CA VAL A 112 4.53 -0.64 -7.04
C VAL A 112 5.54 -0.98 -5.95
N ILE A 113 6.55 -0.14 -5.80
CA ILE A 113 7.52 -0.24 -4.71
C ILE A 113 7.30 0.95 -3.78
N LEU A 114 7.02 0.66 -2.51
CA LEU A 114 6.96 1.65 -1.45
C LEU A 114 8.35 1.72 -0.82
N LYS A 115 8.95 2.90 -0.84
CA LYS A 115 10.34 3.09 -0.39
C LYS A 115 10.43 3.78 0.95
N ASP A 116 11.41 3.35 1.74
CA ASP A 116 11.70 3.91 3.05
C ASP A 116 10.46 3.97 3.93
N CYS A 117 9.81 2.82 4.06
CA CYS A 117 8.66 2.65 4.94
C CYS A 117 9.12 2.55 6.39
N ASN A 118 8.36 3.14 7.28
CA ASN A 118 8.61 3.10 8.71
C ASN A 118 7.31 2.78 9.45
N MET A 119 7.40 1.93 10.45
CA MET A 119 6.23 1.54 11.24
C MET A 119 5.80 2.68 12.17
N ASP A 120 4.53 3.02 12.13
CA ASP A 120 3.92 3.93 13.12
C ASP A 120 3.47 3.17 14.36
N SER A 121 2.93 1.97 14.14
CA SER A 121 2.38 1.14 15.20
C SER A 121 2.43 -0.33 14.81
N GLY A 122 2.45 -1.18 15.80
CA GLY A 122 2.41 -2.63 15.61
C GLY A 122 1.95 -3.32 16.87
N ILE A 123 1.51 -4.56 16.74
CA ILE A 123 1.04 -5.38 17.84
C ILE A 123 2.24 -6.02 18.55
N ILE A 124 2.34 -5.82 19.83
CA ILE A 124 3.42 -6.42 20.65
C ILE A 124 3.09 -7.88 20.95
N THR A 125 1.88 -8.12 21.44
CA THR A 125 1.40 -9.47 21.73
C THR A 125 -0.12 -9.50 21.65
N LYS A 126 -0.65 -10.68 21.35
CA LYS A 126 -2.09 -10.84 21.17
C LYS A 126 -2.45 -12.31 21.37
N PHE A 127 -3.58 -12.56 22.02
CA PHE A 127 -4.23 -13.86 22.00
C PHE A 127 -5.74 -13.68 22.08
N ASP A 128 -6.48 -14.63 21.56
CA ASP A 128 -7.94 -14.63 21.60
C ASP A 128 -8.44 -16.08 21.63
N ALA A 129 -8.82 -16.54 22.82
CA ALA A 129 -9.25 -17.92 23.04
C ALA A 129 -10.56 -18.28 22.32
N ASP A 130 -11.40 -17.28 22.03
CA ASP A 130 -12.67 -17.47 21.33
C ASP A 130 -12.56 -17.23 19.82
N GLY A 131 -11.41 -16.78 19.34
CA GLY A 131 -11.18 -16.53 17.92
C GLY A 131 -10.83 -17.79 17.13
N GLU A 132 -10.98 -17.74 15.82
CA GLU A 132 -10.64 -18.86 14.93
C GLU A 132 -9.15 -18.89 14.61
N TYR A 133 -8.55 -17.73 14.39
CA TYR A 133 -7.11 -17.55 14.13
C TYR A 133 -6.68 -16.15 14.56
N LEU A 134 -5.37 -15.95 14.64
CA LEU A 134 -4.81 -14.64 14.98
C LEU A 134 -4.28 -13.93 13.75
N ASP A 135 -4.58 -12.66 13.67
CA ASP A 135 -3.99 -11.73 12.73
C ASP A 135 -3.46 -10.50 13.46
N GLU A 136 -2.71 -9.67 12.78
CA GLU A 136 -2.22 -8.42 13.35
C GLU A 136 -2.20 -7.32 12.30
N ASP A 137 -2.36 -6.08 12.78
CA ASP A 137 -2.38 -4.89 11.96
C ASP A 137 -1.10 -4.09 12.17
N MET A 138 -0.64 -3.45 11.10
CA MET A 138 0.50 -2.56 11.11
C MET A 138 0.16 -1.31 10.31
N ASP A 139 0.38 -0.14 10.90
CA ASP A 139 0.32 1.13 10.19
C ASP A 139 1.74 1.62 9.92
N PHE A 140 1.95 2.22 8.76
CA PHE A 140 3.26 2.69 8.36
C PHE A 140 3.17 3.95 7.51
N THR A 141 4.28 4.66 7.41
CA THR A 141 4.47 5.78 6.50
C THR A 141 5.59 5.47 5.54
N CYS A 142 5.57 6.06 4.36
CA CYS A 142 6.62 5.90 3.36
C CYS A 142 7.16 7.27 2.96
N GLU A 143 8.45 7.31 2.60
CA GLU A 143 9.08 8.52 2.10
C GLU A 143 8.89 8.70 0.60
N ASP A 144 8.79 7.60 -0.16
CA ASP A 144 8.67 7.63 -1.60
C ASP A 144 7.97 6.38 -2.12
N TRP A 145 7.58 6.40 -3.38
CA TRP A 145 7.03 5.24 -4.06
C TRP A 145 7.37 5.28 -5.54
N GLU A 146 7.41 4.13 -6.17
CA GLU A 146 7.75 3.99 -7.58
C GLU A 146 6.77 3.08 -8.28
N LEU A 147 6.25 3.53 -9.41
CA LEU A 147 5.39 2.73 -10.29
C LEU A 147 6.27 2.07 -11.35
N VAL A 148 6.73 0.85 -11.07
CA VAL A 148 7.68 0.13 -11.93
C VAL A 148 7.01 -0.42 -13.18
N GLU A 149 5.82 -1.02 -12.99
CA GLU A 149 4.99 -1.53 -14.06
C GLU A 149 3.57 -1.03 -13.83
N LYS A 150 2.86 -0.73 -14.89
CA LYS A 150 1.48 -0.24 -14.81
C LYS A 150 0.53 -1.11 -15.62
N PHE A 151 -0.73 -1.12 -15.24
CA PHE A 151 -1.75 -1.80 -16.02
C PHE A 151 -1.88 -1.21 -17.42
N ASN A 152 -2.21 -2.08 -18.38
CA ASN A 152 -2.54 -1.65 -19.72
C ASN A 152 -3.93 -1.03 -19.74
N LEU A 153 -4.12 -0.03 -20.60
CA LEU A 153 -5.45 0.52 -20.81
C LEU A 153 -6.35 -0.51 -21.49
N ILE A 154 -7.58 -0.59 -21.04
CA ILE A 154 -8.60 -1.38 -21.72
C ILE A 154 -8.94 -0.63 -23.01
N SER A 155 -8.98 -1.34 -24.16
CA SER A 155 -9.20 -0.75 -25.46
C SER A 155 -10.45 0.15 -25.48
N GLY A 156 -10.27 1.40 -25.89
CA GLY A 156 -11.33 2.40 -25.98
C GLY A 156 -11.81 2.97 -24.66
N THR A 157 -11.14 2.63 -23.55
CA THR A 157 -11.47 3.10 -22.20
C THR A 157 -10.21 3.48 -21.44
N MET A 158 -10.43 3.92 -20.24
CA MET A 158 -9.38 4.35 -19.36
C MET A 158 -9.37 3.47 -18.09
#